data_bb7250f2b26100e30b0ebb4a125ae637
#
_entry.id   bb7250f2b26100e30b0ebb4a125ae637
#
_cell.length_a   1.000
_cell.length_b   1.000
_cell.length_c   1.000
_cell.angle_alpha   90.00
_cell.angle_beta   90.00
_cell.angle_gamma   90.00
#
_symmetry.space_group_name_H-M   'P 1'
#
loop_
_entity.id
_entity.type
_entity.pdbx_description
1 polymer ?
#
loop_
_entity_poly.entity_id
_entity_poly.type
_entity_poly.pdbx_seq_one_letter_code
_entity_poly.pdbx_strand_id
1 'polypeptide(L)'
;GKSTVFKLLLGLYHPEAGSVTIGGVDVADITDAERRTCIGCVEQHFARVPGTVLEQITLGDPGITEEMARNAAKLAGLDAAIQTLPGGYDTVCTDGMFSQGEWQLLSIARAAAADPAVLLLDEITANLDAETEARVLEALRRASEGRTVLSVSHRIYENLGGRTVEVRTQNA
;
A
#
# COMPACT_ATOMS: atom_id res chain seq x y z
N GLY A 1 -0.88 2.93 19.85
CA GLY A 1 0.50 2.43 19.60
C GLY A 1 0.72 1.84 18.21
N LYS A 2 -0.29 1.21 17.58
CA LYS A 2 -0.13 0.50 16.30
C LYS A 2 0.29 1.45 15.15
N SER A 3 -0.41 2.56 14.96
CA SER A 3 -0.05 3.57 13.93
C SER A 3 1.30 4.23 14.19
N THR A 4 1.76 4.28 15.44
CA THR A 4 3.10 4.78 15.79
C THR A 4 4.21 3.87 15.22
N VAL A 5 3.99 2.54 15.22
CA VAL A 5 4.95 1.60 14.62
C VAL A 5 5.12 1.87 13.13
N PHE A 6 4.02 2.13 12.39
CA PHE A 6 4.10 2.48 10.96
C PHE A 6 4.85 3.79 10.75
N LYS A 7 4.58 4.80 11.59
CA LYS A 7 5.28 6.09 11.50
C LYS A 7 6.78 5.98 11.78
N LEU A 8 7.18 5.08 12.68
CA LEU A 8 8.59 4.76 12.93
C LEU A 8 9.22 4.07 11.72
N LEU A 9 8.56 3.05 11.14
CA LEU A 9 9.04 2.36 9.94
C LEU A 9 9.14 3.27 8.72
N LEU A 10 8.19 4.20 8.60
CA LEU A 10 8.21 5.22 7.54
C LEU A 10 9.23 6.35 7.80
N GLY A 11 9.96 6.33 8.93
CA GLY A 11 10.91 7.37 9.30
C GLY A 11 10.28 8.73 9.62
N LEU A 12 8.96 8.76 9.83
CA LEU A 12 8.23 9.98 10.20
C LEU A 12 8.43 10.34 11.66
N TYR A 13 8.78 9.37 12.50
CA TYR A 13 9.10 9.53 13.91
C TYR A 13 10.42 8.83 14.21
N HIS A 14 11.14 9.33 15.20
CA HIS A 14 12.33 8.70 15.76
C HIS A 14 11.97 7.99 17.07
N PRO A 15 12.54 6.80 17.36
CA PRO A 15 12.36 6.16 18.66
C PRO A 15 13.08 6.97 19.75
N GLU A 16 12.50 7.03 20.95
CA GLU A 16 13.17 7.68 22.12
C GLU A 16 14.39 6.89 22.58
N ALA A 17 14.40 5.59 22.36
CA ALA A 17 15.51 4.69 22.63
C ALA A 17 15.48 3.48 21.68
N GLY A 18 16.64 2.90 21.41
CA GLY A 18 16.79 1.80 20.47
C GLY A 18 16.86 2.27 19.01
N SER A 19 16.69 1.35 18.06
CA SER A 19 16.72 1.62 16.64
C SER A 19 15.63 0.84 15.90
N VAL A 20 15.26 1.32 14.72
CA VAL A 20 14.35 0.64 13.80
C VAL A 20 15.12 0.38 12.51
N THR A 21 15.23 -0.88 12.10
CA THR A 21 16.01 -1.25 10.91
C THR A 21 15.17 -2.00 9.89
N ILE A 22 15.48 -1.79 8.60
CA ILE A 22 14.94 -2.55 7.47
C ILE A 22 16.13 -3.14 6.71
N GLY A 23 16.17 -4.47 6.59
CA GLY A 23 17.31 -5.15 5.95
C GLY A 23 18.66 -4.89 6.63
N GLY A 24 18.65 -4.52 7.93
CA GLY A 24 19.86 -4.19 8.70
C GLY A 24 20.29 -2.72 8.60
N VAL A 25 19.62 -1.89 7.80
CA VAL A 25 19.87 -0.45 7.69
C VAL A 25 18.90 0.30 8.61
N ASP A 26 19.40 1.26 9.40
CA ASP A 26 18.53 2.10 10.24
C ASP A 26 17.61 2.94 9.35
N VAL A 27 16.32 3.02 9.72
CA VAL A 27 15.34 3.78 8.93
C VAL A 27 15.67 5.28 8.88
N ALA A 28 16.45 5.79 9.82
CA ALA A 28 16.94 7.17 9.83
C ALA A 28 17.98 7.43 8.72
N ASP A 29 18.69 6.39 8.31
CA ASP A 29 19.73 6.47 7.27
C ASP A 29 19.19 6.18 5.84
N ILE A 30 17.93 5.70 5.73
CA ILE A 30 17.27 5.44 4.45
C ILE A 30 16.77 6.75 3.85
N THR A 31 17.26 7.11 2.67
CA THR A 31 16.79 8.30 1.94
C THR A 31 15.32 8.15 1.51
N ASP A 32 14.63 9.27 1.23
CA ASP A 32 13.24 9.24 0.77
C ASP A 32 13.07 8.49 -0.57
N ALA A 33 14.07 8.53 -1.44
CA ALA A 33 14.05 7.77 -2.70
C ALA A 33 14.16 6.27 -2.44
N GLU A 34 15.11 5.83 -1.61
CA GLU A 34 15.27 4.43 -1.22
C GLU A 34 14.05 3.92 -0.45
N ARG A 35 13.47 4.76 0.43
CA ARG A 35 12.28 4.42 1.20
C ARG A 35 11.10 4.05 0.30
N ARG A 36 10.89 4.79 -0.79
CA ARG A 36 9.83 4.51 -1.76
C ARG A 36 10.00 3.16 -2.47
N THR A 37 11.23 2.73 -2.68
CA THR A 37 11.54 1.41 -3.26
C THR A 37 11.56 0.28 -2.22
N CYS A 38 11.76 0.59 -0.94
CA CYS A 38 11.80 -0.41 0.14
C CYS A 38 10.43 -0.70 0.73
N ILE A 39 9.56 0.32 0.87
CA ILE A 39 8.31 0.24 1.61
C ILE A 39 7.14 0.71 0.76
N GLY A 40 6.16 -0.17 0.56
CA GLY A 40 4.83 0.19 0.07
C GLY A 40 3.87 0.33 1.25
N CYS A 41 3.00 1.33 1.21
CA CYS A 41 1.97 1.54 2.23
C CYS A 41 0.59 1.55 1.61
N VAL A 42 -0.30 0.72 2.13
CA VAL A 42 -1.73 0.72 1.78
C VAL A 42 -2.48 1.25 3.00
N GLU A 43 -3.04 2.46 2.84
CA GLU A 43 -3.75 3.16 3.90
C GLU A 43 -5.25 2.88 3.85
N GLN A 44 -5.91 3.00 5.00
CA GLN A 44 -7.37 2.89 5.12
C GLN A 44 -8.10 3.88 4.21
N HIS A 45 -7.56 5.09 4.08
CA HIS A 45 -8.12 6.14 3.24
C HIS A 45 -7.15 6.45 2.10
N PHE A 46 -7.56 6.11 0.88
CA PHE A 46 -6.78 6.42 -0.31
C PHE A 46 -6.70 7.94 -0.52
N ALA A 47 -5.50 8.50 -0.38
CA ALA A 47 -5.25 9.88 -0.72
C ALA A 47 -5.20 10.04 -2.25
N ARG A 48 -6.22 10.69 -2.81
CA ARG A 48 -6.28 11.02 -4.24
C ARG A 48 -5.39 12.21 -4.53
N VAL A 49 -4.67 12.15 -5.65
CA VAL A 49 -3.91 13.28 -6.17
C VAL A 49 -4.58 13.79 -7.45
N PRO A 50 -4.50 15.08 -7.79
CA PRO A 50 -4.91 15.54 -9.11
C PRO A 50 -4.10 14.85 -10.20
N GLY A 51 -4.75 14.44 -11.30
CA GLY A 51 -4.05 13.85 -12.43
C GLY A 51 -4.73 12.60 -12.99
N THR A 52 -3.99 11.85 -13.80
CA THR A 52 -4.43 10.66 -14.51
C THR A 52 -4.42 9.43 -13.63
N VAL A 53 -5.02 8.34 -14.11
CA VAL A 53 -4.94 7.03 -13.43
C VAL A 53 -3.48 6.59 -13.27
N LEU A 54 -2.63 6.84 -14.27
CA LEU A 54 -1.20 6.55 -14.19
C LEU A 54 -0.54 7.33 -13.04
N GLU A 55 -0.84 8.62 -12.92
CA GLU A 55 -0.31 9.48 -11.85
C GLU A 55 -0.85 9.10 -10.46
N GLN A 56 -2.07 8.52 -10.38
CA GLN A 56 -2.54 7.95 -9.10
C GLN A 56 -1.64 6.80 -8.63
N ILE A 57 -1.07 6.02 -9.55
CA ILE A 57 -0.20 4.87 -9.20
C ILE A 57 1.23 5.31 -8.97
N THR A 58 1.78 6.13 -9.87
CA THR A 58 3.19 6.54 -9.84
C THR A 58 3.50 7.67 -8.89
N LEU A 59 2.50 8.49 -8.54
CA LEU A 59 2.66 9.77 -7.82
C LEU A 59 3.67 10.72 -8.48
N GLY A 60 3.88 10.59 -9.79
CA GLY A 60 4.87 11.35 -10.53
C GLY A 60 6.33 10.95 -10.23
N ASP A 61 6.56 9.81 -9.58
CA ASP A 61 7.91 9.30 -9.32
C ASP A 61 8.56 8.82 -10.62
N PRO A 62 9.67 9.43 -11.09
CA PRO A 62 10.34 9.04 -12.31
C PRO A 62 10.97 7.64 -12.25
N GLY A 63 11.15 7.08 -11.05
CA GLY A 63 11.63 5.72 -10.85
C GLY A 63 10.54 4.66 -11.11
N ILE A 64 9.26 5.04 -11.18
CA ILE A 64 8.17 4.13 -11.47
C ILE A 64 7.72 4.32 -12.91
N THR A 65 8.12 3.40 -13.78
CA THR A 65 7.75 3.42 -15.20
C THR A 65 6.27 3.10 -15.40
N GLU A 66 5.72 3.49 -16.56
CA GLU A 66 4.36 3.11 -16.95
C GLU A 66 4.16 1.59 -16.96
N GLU A 67 5.17 0.83 -17.38
CA GLU A 67 5.13 -0.63 -17.36
C GLU A 67 5.01 -1.17 -15.93
N MET A 68 5.76 -0.63 -14.98
CA MET A 68 5.67 -1.00 -13.57
C MET A 68 4.27 -0.69 -13.01
N ALA A 69 3.73 0.48 -13.33
CA ALA A 69 2.39 0.88 -12.90
C ALA A 69 1.31 -0.05 -13.49
N ARG A 70 1.40 -0.41 -14.77
CA ARG A 70 0.49 -1.37 -15.43
C ARG A 70 0.58 -2.76 -14.81
N ASN A 71 1.77 -3.24 -14.50
CA ASN A 71 1.98 -4.53 -13.86
C ASN A 71 1.39 -4.53 -12.42
N ALA A 72 1.56 -3.45 -11.68
CA ALA A 72 0.95 -3.28 -10.36
C ALA A 72 -0.59 -3.23 -10.43
N ALA A 73 -1.18 -2.56 -11.43
CA ALA A 73 -2.62 -2.55 -11.65
C ALA A 73 -3.16 -3.94 -12.02
N LYS A 74 -2.43 -4.72 -12.84
CA LYS A 74 -2.77 -6.12 -13.14
C LYS A 74 -2.72 -6.98 -11.90
N LEU A 75 -1.68 -6.84 -11.08
CA LEU A 75 -1.53 -7.53 -9.80
C LEU A 75 -2.71 -7.23 -8.87
N ALA A 76 -3.13 -5.97 -8.79
CA ALA A 76 -4.29 -5.55 -8.00
C ALA A 76 -5.64 -5.95 -8.62
N GLY A 77 -5.68 -6.46 -9.87
CA GLY A 77 -6.91 -6.84 -10.56
C GLY A 77 -7.74 -5.65 -11.06
N LEU A 78 -7.11 -4.51 -11.30
CA LEU A 78 -7.78 -3.27 -11.74
C LEU A 78 -7.51 -2.93 -13.21
N ASP A 79 -6.48 -3.51 -13.84
CA ASP A 79 -6.07 -3.19 -15.22
C ASP A 79 -7.21 -3.27 -16.24
N ALA A 80 -8.03 -4.33 -16.19
CA ALA A 80 -9.16 -4.47 -17.10
C ALA A 80 -10.17 -3.32 -16.99
N ALA A 81 -10.48 -2.89 -15.75
CA ALA A 81 -11.37 -1.75 -15.52
C ALA A 81 -10.77 -0.45 -16.05
N ILE A 82 -9.47 -0.22 -15.82
CA ILE A 82 -8.77 0.94 -16.35
C ILE A 82 -8.81 0.98 -17.89
N GLN A 83 -8.61 -0.16 -18.55
CA GLN A 83 -8.63 -0.24 -20.01
C GLN A 83 -10.00 0.05 -20.62
N THR A 84 -11.09 -0.06 -19.87
CA THR A 84 -12.43 0.33 -20.34
C THR A 84 -12.66 1.85 -20.33
N LEU A 85 -11.82 2.61 -19.65
CA LEU A 85 -11.89 4.06 -19.64
C LEU A 85 -11.51 4.66 -21.01
N PRO A 86 -12.11 5.76 -21.45
CA PRO A 86 -11.89 6.33 -22.79
C PRO A 86 -10.41 6.63 -23.10
N GLY A 87 -9.60 7.00 -22.11
CA GLY A 87 -8.16 7.25 -22.23
C GLY A 87 -7.30 6.21 -21.52
N GLY A 88 -7.89 5.11 -21.01
CA GLY A 88 -7.15 4.11 -20.24
C GLY A 88 -6.41 4.73 -19.07
N TYR A 89 -5.12 4.49 -18.97
CA TYR A 89 -4.25 5.03 -17.92
C TYR A 89 -4.07 6.57 -17.99
N ASP A 90 -4.27 7.18 -19.16
CA ASP A 90 -4.18 8.64 -19.35
C ASP A 90 -5.49 9.35 -19.00
N THR A 91 -6.53 8.61 -18.60
CA THR A 91 -7.80 9.21 -18.17
C THR A 91 -7.58 10.01 -16.89
N VAL A 92 -7.97 11.30 -16.91
CA VAL A 92 -7.92 12.15 -15.72
C VAL A 92 -8.96 11.67 -14.71
N CYS A 93 -8.51 11.43 -13.49
CA CYS A 93 -9.37 10.96 -12.42
C CYS A 93 -10.35 12.03 -11.95
N THR A 94 -11.62 11.68 -11.89
CA THR A 94 -12.70 12.54 -11.37
C THR A 94 -13.43 11.84 -10.23
N ASP A 95 -14.18 12.61 -9.45
CA ASP A 95 -15.03 12.07 -8.40
C ASP A 95 -16.09 11.13 -9.01
N GLY A 96 -16.29 9.98 -8.38
CA GLY A 96 -17.24 8.96 -8.83
C GLY A 96 -16.79 8.07 -9.98
N MET A 97 -15.55 8.26 -10.52
CA MET A 97 -15.00 7.40 -11.59
C MET A 97 -14.83 5.96 -11.14
N PHE A 98 -14.34 5.75 -9.94
CA PHE A 98 -14.13 4.44 -9.33
C PHE A 98 -15.01 4.27 -8.10
N SER A 99 -15.51 3.07 -7.90
CA SER A 99 -16.13 2.64 -6.63
C SER A 99 -15.11 2.67 -5.48
N GLN A 100 -15.59 2.61 -4.24
CA GLN A 100 -14.71 2.56 -3.06
C GLN A 100 -13.73 1.37 -3.15
N GLY A 101 -14.19 0.20 -3.60
CA GLY A 101 -13.33 -0.97 -3.77
C GLY A 101 -12.28 -0.80 -4.85
N GLU A 102 -12.63 -0.16 -5.98
CA GLU A 102 -11.65 0.12 -7.04
C GLU A 102 -10.59 1.13 -6.60
N TRP A 103 -10.97 2.15 -5.82
CA TRP A 103 -10.00 3.04 -5.18
C TRP A 103 -9.06 2.28 -4.23
N GLN A 104 -9.58 1.27 -3.53
CA GLN A 104 -8.76 0.43 -2.66
C GLN A 104 -7.80 -0.46 -3.47
N LEU A 105 -8.25 -1.03 -4.58
CA LEU A 105 -7.38 -1.76 -5.52
C LEU A 105 -6.30 -0.85 -6.12
N LEU A 106 -6.65 0.40 -6.42
CA LEU A 106 -5.68 1.39 -6.91
C LEU A 106 -4.63 1.74 -5.84
N SER A 107 -5.03 1.80 -4.55
CA SER A 107 -4.11 1.97 -3.42
C SER A 107 -3.11 0.81 -3.33
N ILE A 108 -3.57 -0.42 -3.54
CA ILE A 108 -2.70 -1.61 -3.57
C ILE A 108 -1.74 -1.55 -4.76
N ALA A 109 -2.23 -1.17 -5.95
CA ALA A 109 -1.39 -0.98 -7.13
C ALA A 109 -0.29 0.07 -6.88
N ARG A 110 -0.65 1.23 -6.32
CA ARG A 110 0.31 2.27 -5.90
C ARG A 110 1.39 1.74 -4.97
N ALA A 111 0.97 1.03 -3.92
CA ALA A 111 1.89 0.48 -2.92
C ALA A 111 2.85 -0.57 -3.50
N ALA A 112 2.41 -1.32 -4.51
CA ALA A 112 3.19 -2.39 -5.15
C ALA A 112 4.02 -1.91 -6.36
N ALA A 113 3.78 -0.69 -6.87
CA ALA A 113 4.33 -0.24 -8.16
C ALA A 113 5.87 -0.17 -8.18
N ALA A 114 6.50 0.21 -7.07
CA ALA A 114 7.96 0.25 -6.93
C ALA A 114 8.58 -1.12 -6.59
N ASP A 115 7.79 -2.19 -6.58
CA ASP A 115 8.19 -3.54 -6.16
C ASP A 115 8.89 -3.59 -4.78
N PRO A 116 8.27 -3.02 -3.72
CA PRO A 116 8.89 -2.88 -2.42
C PRO A 116 9.08 -4.24 -1.73
N ALA A 117 10.15 -4.35 -0.92
CA ALA A 117 10.40 -5.54 -0.09
C ALA A 117 9.45 -5.65 1.13
N VAL A 118 8.90 -4.53 1.58
CA VAL A 118 8.01 -4.43 2.75
C VAL A 118 6.69 -3.79 2.36
N LEU A 119 5.57 -4.39 2.78
CA LEU A 119 4.25 -3.80 2.68
C LEU A 119 3.68 -3.50 4.06
N LEU A 120 3.25 -2.27 4.27
CA LEU A 120 2.50 -1.82 5.44
C LEU A 120 1.02 -1.73 5.08
N LEU A 121 0.15 -2.42 5.83
CA LEU A 121 -1.28 -2.51 5.58
C LEU A 121 -2.07 -1.97 6.78
N ASP A 122 -2.78 -0.84 6.61
CA ASP A 122 -3.55 -0.19 7.68
C ASP A 122 -5.06 -0.28 7.44
N GLU A 123 -5.74 -1.15 8.20
CA GLU A 123 -7.21 -1.32 8.27
C GLU A 123 -7.98 -1.31 6.92
N ILE A 124 -7.46 -1.97 5.90
CA ILE A 124 -7.82 -1.81 4.47
C ILE A 124 -9.25 -2.28 4.15
N THR A 125 -9.82 -3.21 4.90
CA THR A 125 -11.11 -3.87 4.56
C THR A 125 -12.31 -3.29 5.31
N ALA A 126 -12.17 -2.14 5.96
CA ALA A 126 -13.27 -1.52 6.69
C ALA A 126 -14.35 -0.99 5.73
N ASN A 127 -15.62 -1.32 6.03
CA ASN A 127 -16.81 -0.82 5.32
C ASN A 127 -16.96 -1.26 3.84
N LEU A 128 -16.35 -2.38 3.43
CA LEU A 128 -16.57 -3.00 2.13
C LEU A 128 -17.69 -4.05 2.23
N ASP A 129 -18.47 -4.21 1.15
CA ASP A 129 -19.36 -5.36 1.00
C ASP A 129 -18.54 -6.65 0.78
N ALA A 130 -19.13 -7.82 0.99
CA ALA A 130 -18.44 -9.11 1.00
C ALA A 130 -17.74 -9.43 -0.33
N GLU A 131 -18.32 -9.06 -1.47
CA GLU A 131 -17.74 -9.33 -2.79
C GLU A 131 -16.52 -8.43 -3.02
N THR A 132 -16.65 -7.15 -2.72
CA THR A 132 -15.57 -6.17 -2.80
C THR A 132 -14.44 -6.51 -1.85
N GLU A 133 -14.75 -6.90 -0.60
CA GLU A 133 -13.78 -7.35 0.39
C GLU A 133 -12.96 -8.55 -0.13
N ALA A 134 -13.63 -9.55 -0.72
CA ALA A 134 -12.95 -10.72 -1.29
C ALA A 134 -11.98 -10.34 -2.42
N ARG A 135 -12.35 -9.40 -3.30
CA ARG A 135 -11.48 -8.89 -4.37
C ARG A 135 -10.26 -8.17 -3.82
N VAL A 136 -10.45 -7.33 -2.81
CA VAL A 136 -9.36 -6.57 -2.14
C VAL A 136 -8.42 -7.53 -1.41
N LEU A 137 -8.93 -8.53 -0.68
CA LEU A 137 -8.13 -9.55 0.00
C LEU A 137 -7.30 -10.36 -0.99
N GLU A 138 -7.85 -10.75 -2.14
CA GLU A 138 -7.11 -11.47 -3.17
C GLU A 138 -6.02 -10.60 -3.81
N ALA A 139 -6.26 -9.31 -4.03
CA ALA A 139 -5.24 -8.37 -4.49
C ALA A 139 -4.11 -8.21 -3.46
N LEU A 140 -4.45 -8.11 -2.17
CA LEU A 140 -3.47 -8.06 -1.08
C LEU A 140 -2.64 -9.35 -0.99
N ARG A 141 -3.28 -10.52 -1.15
CA ARG A 141 -2.58 -11.81 -1.17
C ARG A 141 -1.52 -11.82 -2.26
N ARG A 142 -1.87 -11.43 -3.50
CA ARG A 142 -0.92 -11.35 -4.61
C ARG A 142 0.19 -10.33 -4.34
N ALA A 143 -0.17 -9.14 -3.83
CA ALA A 143 0.81 -8.12 -3.49
C ALA A 143 1.74 -8.53 -2.35
N SER A 144 1.33 -9.47 -1.51
CA SER A 144 2.13 -9.97 -0.38
C SER A 144 3.13 -11.06 -0.75
N GLU A 145 2.99 -11.67 -1.92
CA GLU A 145 3.87 -12.78 -2.35
C GLU A 145 5.33 -12.32 -2.45
N GLY A 146 6.21 -13.04 -1.76
CA GLY A 146 7.65 -12.74 -1.73
C GLY A 146 8.05 -11.50 -0.90
N ARG A 147 7.11 -10.86 -0.18
CA ARG A 147 7.36 -9.64 0.60
C ARG A 147 7.16 -9.84 2.08
N THR A 148 7.80 -8.99 2.87
CA THR A 148 7.51 -8.87 4.30
C THR A 148 6.27 -7.99 4.47
N VAL A 149 5.23 -8.52 5.11
CA VAL A 149 3.99 -7.79 5.33
C VAL A 149 3.80 -7.48 6.80
N LEU A 150 3.56 -6.22 7.12
CA LEU A 150 3.14 -5.78 8.44
C LEU A 150 1.73 -5.20 8.35
N SER A 151 0.77 -5.84 9.00
CA SER A 151 -0.63 -5.42 8.97
C SER A 151 -1.13 -4.99 10.33
N VAL A 152 -1.83 -3.85 10.35
CA VAL A 152 -2.68 -3.42 11.45
C VAL A 152 -4.11 -3.67 11.03
N SER A 153 -4.68 -4.81 11.42
CA SER A 153 -6.06 -5.18 11.10
C SER A 153 -6.60 -6.18 12.10
N HIS A 154 -7.91 -6.22 12.24
CA HIS A 154 -8.59 -7.24 13.04
C HIS A 154 -9.01 -8.48 12.21
N ARG A 155 -8.89 -8.45 10.87
CA ARG A 155 -9.47 -9.46 9.97
C ARG A 155 -8.49 -10.09 8.96
N ILE A 156 -7.35 -9.46 8.66
CA ILE A 156 -6.44 -9.91 7.59
C ILE A 156 -5.68 -11.20 7.96
N TYR A 157 -5.48 -11.49 9.24
CA TYR A 157 -4.70 -12.63 9.72
C TYR A 157 -5.25 -13.99 9.29
N GLU A 158 -6.56 -14.12 9.21
CA GLU A 158 -7.23 -15.39 8.90
C GLU A 158 -6.95 -15.83 7.46
N ASN A 159 -6.66 -14.88 6.56
CA ASN A 159 -6.52 -15.12 5.12
C ASN A 159 -5.08 -15.14 4.61
N LEU A 160 -4.17 -14.40 5.25
CA LEU A 160 -2.78 -14.29 4.79
C LEU A 160 -1.79 -15.13 5.61
N GLY A 161 -2.23 -15.69 6.74
CA GLY A 161 -1.33 -16.34 7.68
C GLY A 161 -0.38 -15.36 8.36
N GLY A 162 0.57 -15.86 9.15
CA GLY A 162 1.60 -15.04 9.75
C GLY A 162 1.64 -15.14 11.27
N ARG A 163 2.37 -14.20 11.91
CA ARG A 163 2.55 -14.11 13.35
C ARG A 163 1.94 -12.82 13.89
N THR A 164 1.14 -12.93 14.93
CA THR A 164 0.64 -11.77 15.67
C THR A 164 1.72 -11.22 16.59
N VAL A 165 1.93 -9.90 16.54
CA VAL A 165 2.81 -9.15 17.45
C VAL A 165 1.95 -8.22 18.29
N GLU A 166 2.01 -8.37 19.61
CA GLU A 166 1.29 -7.49 20.55
C GLU A 166 2.16 -6.28 20.89
N VAL A 167 1.65 -5.08 20.61
CA VAL A 167 2.29 -3.82 21.00
C VAL A 167 1.69 -3.36 22.32
N ARG A 168 2.49 -3.36 23.38
CA ARG A 168 2.10 -2.91 24.72
C ARG A 168 2.65 -1.51 25.00
N THR A 169 1.81 -0.66 25.60
CA THR A 169 2.25 0.59 26.20
C THR A 169 2.88 0.25 27.55
N GLN A 170 4.13 0.57 27.77
CA GLN A 170 4.64 0.62 29.14
C GLN A 170 4.01 1.84 29.81
N ASN A 171 3.07 1.62 30.72
CA ASN A 171 2.67 2.67 31.63
C ASN A 171 3.88 2.93 32.55
N ALA A 172 4.39 4.16 32.49
CA ALA A 172 5.38 4.67 33.41
C ALA A 172 4.78 4.80 34.80
#